data_4bf47f3594a7d7be7419ecd9e3d60ad1
#
_entry.id   4bf47f3594a7d7be7419ecd9e3d60ad1
#
_cell.length_a   1.000
_cell.length_b   1.000
_cell.length_c   1.000
_cell.angle_alpha   90.00
_cell.angle_beta   90.00
_cell.angle_gamma   90.00
#
_symmetry.space_group_name_H-M   'P 1'
#
loop_
_entity.id
_entity.type
_entity.pdbx_description
1 polymer ?
#
loop_
_entity_poly.entity_id
_entity_poly.type
_entity_poly.pdbx_seq_one_letter_code
_entity_poly.pdbx_strand_id
1 'polypeptide(L)'
;QLLPEIGGPAAYRVALGTNLRDVILTGVVQAAVNRLHRESANLREMAEWPGLNRARAMRLLNALYLQGGLIVSRTHPVASNESWFGSTTRS
;
A
#
# COMPACT_ATOMS: atom_id res chain seq x y z
N GLN A 1 6.01 -3.38 -11.07
CA GLN A 1 6.70 -2.17 -10.64
C GLN A 1 5.70 -1.05 -10.37
N LEU A 2 5.93 -0.33 -9.28
CA LEU A 2 5.01 0.75 -8.91
C LEU A 2 5.06 1.90 -9.91
N LEU A 3 3.88 2.51 -10.11
CA LEU A 3 3.80 3.74 -10.89
C LEU A 3 4.62 4.82 -10.18
N PRO A 4 5.28 5.71 -10.94
CA PRO A 4 6.11 6.74 -10.31
C PRO A 4 5.37 7.61 -9.31
N GLU A 5 4.09 7.84 -9.54
CA GLU A 5 3.27 8.69 -8.67
C GLU A 5 3.12 8.14 -7.27
N ILE A 6 3.23 6.83 -7.12
CA ILE A 6 3.02 6.19 -5.82
C ILE A 6 4.25 5.45 -5.31
N GLY A 7 5.35 5.53 -6.04
CA GLY A 7 6.58 4.87 -5.62
C GLY A 7 7.34 5.65 -4.56
N GLY A 8 8.46 5.08 -4.13
CA GLY A 8 9.30 5.68 -3.10
C GLY A 8 8.73 5.47 -1.70
N PRO A 9 9.35 6.10 -0.70
CA PRO A 9 8.87 5.96 0.69
C PRO A 9 7.47 6.55 0.81
N ALA A 10 6.52 5.71 1.15
CA ALA A 10 5.12 6.11 1.24
C ALA A 10 4.35 5.12 2.08
N ALA A 11 3.33 5.62 2.77
CA ALA A 11 2.33 4.80 3.43
C ALA A 11 1.09 4.79 2.57
N TYR A 12 0.46 3.64 2.48
CA TYR A 12 -0.72 3.43 1.63
C TYR A 12 -1.92 3.05 2.46
N ARG A 13 -3.06 3.51 2.03
CA ARG A 13 -4.32 3.18 2.66
C ARG A 13 -5.41 3.21 1.60
N VAL A 14 -6.48 2.45 1.80
CA VAL A 14 -7.61 2.45 0.88
C VAL A 14 -8.73 3.29 1.47
N ALA A 15 -9.27 4.20 0.64
CA ALA A 15 -10.36 5.06 1.06
C ALA A 15 -11.63 4.23 1.24
N LEU A 16 -12.38 4.56 2.28
CA LEU A 16 -13.68 3.92 2.50
C LEU A 16 -14.64 4.30 1.38
N GLY A 17 -15.47 3.35 0.98
CA GLY A 17 -16.44 3.60 -0.07
C GLY A 17 -15.88 3.49 -1.48
N THR A 18 -14.60 3.16 -1.63
CA THR A 18 -14.01 2.99 -2.94
C THR A 18 -14.68 1.84 -3.69
N ASN A 19 -15.02 2.11 -4.95
CA ASN A 19 -15.59 1.09 -5.82
C ASN A 19 -14.44 0.36 -6.53
N LEU A 20 -14.26 -0.90 -6.18
CA LEU A 20 -13.15 -1.71 -6.70
C LEU A 20 -13.61 -2.74 -7.72
N ARG A 21 -14.65 -2.41 -8.51
CA ARG A 21 -15.22 -3.40 -9.43
C ARG A 21 -14.24 -3.94 -10.47
N ASP A 22 -13.24 -3.13 -10.83
CA ASP A 22 -12.25 -3.55 -11.81
C ASP A 22 -11.04 -4.22 -11.18
N VAL A 23 -11.04 -4.41 -9.87
CA VAL A 23 -9.97 -5.10 -9.17
C VAL A 23 -10.46 -6.51 -8.83
N ILE A 24 -9.68 -7.51 -9.19
CA ILE A 24 -10.05 -8.89 -8.88
C ILE A 24 -9.82 -9.13 -7.39
N LEU A 25 -10.89 -9.36 -6.66
CA LEU A 25 -10.83 -9.53 -5.21
C LEU A 25 -10.83 -11.01 -4.84
N THR A 26 -9.67 -11.64 -5.00
CA THR A 26 -9.47 -13.00 -4.46
C THR A 26 -9.37 -12.92 -2.95
N GLY A 27 -9.36 -14.06 -2.28
CA GLY A 27 -9.26 -14.08 -0.83
C GLY A 27 -8.07 -13.28 -0.28
N VAL A 28 -6.91 -13.43 -0.91
CA VAL A 28 -5.70 -12.72 -0.50
C VAL A 28 -5.84 -11.21 -0.72
N VAL A 29 -6.33 -10.83 -1.89
CA VAL A 29 -6.49 -9.41 -2.23
C VAL A 29 -7.56 -8.78 -1.36
N GLN A 30 -8.66 -9.48 -1.14
CA GLN A 30 -9.74 -8.99 -0.30
C GLN A 30 -9.23 -8.70 1.12
N ALA A 31 -8.45 -9.62 1.67
CA ALA A 31 -7.90 -9.45 3.01
C ALA A 31 -6.95 -8.25 3.06
N ALA A 32 -6.13 -8.08 2.04
CA ALA A 32 -5.21 -6.95 1.98
C ALA A 32 -5.95 -5.62 1.88
N VAL A 33 -6.99 -5.57 1.05
CA VAL A 33 -7.81 -4.35 0.91
C VAL A 33 -8.50 -4.03 2.23
N ASN A 34 -9.08 -5.04 2.88
CA ASN A 34 -9.73 -4.84 4.17
C ASN A 34 -8.75 -4.29 5.21
N ARG A 35 -7.53 -4.78 5.19
CA ARG A 35 -6.52 -4.31 6.11
C ARG A 35 -6.14 -2.86 5.83
N LEU A 36 -6.02 -2.49 4.56
CA LEU A 36 -5.71 -1.12 4.17
C LEU A 36 -6.85 -0.14 4.45
N HIS A 37 -8.07 -0.64 4.64
CA HIS A 37 -9.17 0.20 5.11
C HIS A 37 -8.99 0.57 6.58
N ARG A 38 -8.31 -0.28 7.33
CA ARG A 38 -8.19 -0.10 8.78
C ARG A 38 -6.87 0.55 9.20
N GLU A 39 -5.82 0.37 8.42
CA GLU A 39 -4.50 0.87 8.80
C GLU A 39 -3.69 1.23 7.57
N SER A 40 -2.73 2.10 7.77
CA SER A 40 -1.77 2.44 6.73
C SER A 40 -0.61 1.48 6.77
N ALA A 41 -0.05 1.16 5.61
CA ALA A 41 1.10 0.27 5.51
C ALA A 41 1.99 0.74 4.37
N ASN A 42 3.27 0.41 4.46
CA ASN A 42 4.18 0.66 3.36
C ASN A 42 4.32 -0.60 2.51
N LEU A 43 4.99 -0.48 1.37
CA LEU A 43 5.16 -1.60 0.46
C LEU A 43 5.91 -2.76 1.12
N ARG A 44 6.92 -2.45 1.92
CA ARG A 44 7.73 -3.46 2.59
C ARG A 44 6.85 -4.30 3.52
N GLU A 45 5.98 -3.66 4.28
CA GLU A 45 5.07 -4.37 5.16
C GLU A 45 4.10 -5.23 4.38
N MET A 46 3.52 -4.65 3.33
CA MET A 46 2.55 -5.38 2.51
C MET A 46 3.15 -6.62 1.87
N ALA A 47 4.42 -6.55 1.49
CA ALA A 47 5.10 -7.68 0.87
C ALA A 47 5.21 -8.89 1.81
N GLU A 48 5.09 -8.65 3.12
CA GLU A 48 5.16 -9.70 4.13
C GLU A 48 3.79 -10.26 4.51
N TRP A 49 2.71 -9.66 4.01
CA TRP A 49 1.37 -10.13 4.37
C TRP A 49 1.09 -11.49 3.75
N PRO A 50 0.26 -12.32 4.41
CA PRO A 50 -0.03 -13.66 3.89
C PRO A 50 -0.52 -13.64 2.46
N GLY A 51 0.08 -14.48 1.62
CA GLY A 51 -0.31 -14.59 0.23
C GLY A 51 0.21 -13.50 -0.68
N LEU A 52 0.91 -12.50 -0.13
CA LEU A 52 1.50 -11.43 -0.91
C LEU A 52 3.01 -11.58 -0.99
N ASN A 53 3.59 -10.90 -1.95
CA ASN A 53 5.01 -10.69 -2.07
C ASN A 53 5.16 -9.29 -2.69
N ARG A 54 6.38 -8.88 -2.92
CA ARG A 54 6.63 -7.53 -3.42
C ARG A 54 5.92 -7.29 -4.76
N ALA A 55 6.02 -8.24 -5.67
CA ALA A 55 5.41 -8.06 -7.00
C ALA A 55 3.89 -7.96 -6.92
N ARG A 56 3.29 -8.81 -6.10
CA ARG A 56 1.82 -8.80 -5.95
C ARG A 56 1.35 -7.55 -5.25
N ALA A 57 2.10 -7.10 -4.23
CA ALA A 57 1.76 -5.87 -3.52
C ALA A 57 1.84 -4.67 -4.45
N MET A 58 2.88 -4.61 -5.29
CA MET A 58 3.01 -3.52 -6.26
C MET A 58 1.85 -3.51 -7.25
N ARG A 59 1.46 -4.68 -7.76
CA ARG A 59 0.33 -4.76 -8.68
C ARG A 59 -0.97 -4.31 -8.03
N LEU A 60 -1.17 -4.70 -6.78
CA LEU A 60 -2.36 -4.29 -6.06
C LEU A 60 -2.40 -2.78 -5.85
N LEU A 61 -1.28 -2.20 -5.45
CA LEU A 61 -1.21 -0.76 -5.22
C LEU A 61 -1.47 0.02 -6.51
N ASN A 62 -0.88 -0.44 -7.63
CA ASN A 62 -1.13 0.21 -8.91
C ASN A 62 -2.61 0.14 -9.29
N ALA A 63 -3.23 -1.02 -9.10
CA ALA A 63 -4.64 -1.18 -9.42
C ALA A 63 -5.53 -0.28 -8.56
N LEU A 64 -5.25 -0.21 -7.27
CA LEU A 64 -6.01 0.64 -6.36
C LEU A 64 -5.84 2.12 -6.71
N TYR A 65 -4.63 2.51 -7.08
CA TYR A 65 -4.37 3.89 -7.47
C TYR A 65 -5.16 4.25 -8.73
N LEU A 66 -5.16 3.37 -9.72
CA LEU A 66 -5.88 3.60 -10.97
C LEU A 66 -7.39 3.64 -10.78
N GLN A 67 -7.91 2.99 -9.74
CA GLN A 67 -9.32 3.05 -9.39
C GLN A 67 -9.66 4.30 -8.57
N GLY A 68 -8.66 5.09 -8.22
CA GLY A 68 -8.89 6.31 -7.45
C GLY A 68 -9.11 6.07 -5.96
N GLY A 69 -8.84 4.86 -5.49
CA GLY A 69 -9.11 4.51 -4.10
C GLY A 69 -7.89 4.48 -3.18
N LEU A 70 -6.71 4.74 -3.72
CA LEU A 70 -5.50 4.65 -2.92
C LEU A 70 -5.15 6.01 -2.33
N ILE A 71 -4.94 6.03 -1.02
CA ILE A 71 -4.45 7.21 -0.31
C ILE A 71 -2.95 6.99 -0.10
N VAL A 72 -2.14 7.94 -0.58
CA VAL A 72 -0.69 7.87 -0.46
C VAL A 72 -0.23 9.00 0.45
N SER A 73 0.49 8.66 1.50
CA SER A 73 1.01 9.64 2.46
C SER A 73 2.52 9.53 2.52
N ARG A 74 3.19 10.66 2.40
CA ARG A 74 4.64 10.73 2.51
C ARG A 74 5.09 11.15 3.90
N THR A 75 4.17 11.63 4.72
CA THR A 75 4.47 12.15 6.05
C THR A 75 4.07 11.21 7.17
N HIS A 76 3.34 10.15 6.86
CA HIS A 76 2.96 9.17 7.86
C HIS A 76 4.22 8.46 8.39
N PRO A 77 4.32 8.18 9.70
CA PRO A 77 5.50 7.50 10.26
C PRO A 77 5.83 6.18 9.55
N VAL A 78 4.81 5.46 9.09
CA VAL A 78 5.00 4.20 8.39
C VAL A 78 5.75 4.39 7.07
N ALA A 79 5.60 5.54 6.43
CA ALA A 79 6.32 5.83 5.19
C ALA A 79 7.83 5.86 5.42
N SER A 80 8.27 6.43 6.53
CA SER A 80 9.69 6.50 6.87
C SER A 80 10.28 5.14 7.15
N ASN A 81 9.47 4.22 7.64
CA ASN A 81 9.94 2.88 7.98
C ASN A 81 10.33 2.06 6.77
N GLU A 82 9.87 2.44 5.61
CA GLU A 82 10.26 1.74 4.39
C GLU A 82 11.71 2.04 4.05
N SER A 83 12.15 3.24 4.37
CA SER A 83 13.52 3.65 4.21
C SER A 83 14.16 3.61 5.58
N TRP A 84 14.99 2.61 5.82
CA TRP A 84 15.62 2.49 7.12
C TRP A 84 16.67 3.54 7.38
N PHE A 85 17.00 4.33 6.41
CA PHE A 85 17.82 5.49 6.67
C PHE A 85 17.05 6.57 7.39
N GLY A 86 15.82 6.78 6.98
CA GLY A 86 15.00 7.80 7.57
C GLY A 86 14.68 7.53 9.01
N SER A 87 14.55 6.26 9.34
CA SER A 87 14.14 5.91 10.69
C SER A 87 15.23 6.15 11.72
N THR A 88 16.47 6.28 11.30
CA THR A 88 17.55 6.46 12.28
C THR A 88 17.79 7.89 12.65
N THR A 89 17.22 8.80 11.97
CA THR A 89 17.49 10.13 12.26
C THR A 89 16.50 10.66 13.18
N ARG A 90 16.46 10.72 13.58
CA ARG A 90 15.70 11.36 14.05
C ARG A 90 15.44 11.75 14.76
N SER A 91 15.75 11.57 14.85
CA SER A 91 15.60 11.88 15.40
C SER A 91 15.05 12.49 15.80
#